data_f847cc7d468dbe61bf59017a4f0e4b9e
#
_entry.id   f847cc7d468dbe61bf59017a4f0e4b9e
#
_cell.length_a   1.000
_cell.length_b   1.000
_cell.length_c   1.000
_cell.angle_alpha   90.00
_cell.angle_beta   90.00
_cell.angle_gamma   90.00
#
_symmetry.space_group_name_H-M   'P 1'
#
loop_
_entity.id
_entity.type
_entity.pdbx_description
1 polymer ?
#
loop_
_entity_poly.entity_id
_entity_poly.type
_entity_poly.pdbx_seq_one_letter_code
_entity_poly.pdbx_strand_id
1 'polypeptide(L)'
;MVNTVNSLAVAAACCASASAFVAPTTQLVRPAQPSSGMTMQAAKSKSLPFMPQPATLDGSMAGDVGFDPVGFSSWIPIDFLREAELKHGRICQLAVVGFAATDLGLHLPGAEHAVSSIAAHDAAVATGAMPQILLWVSAFEAISSVAVVQMLEGSGRAPGDFGFDPYNLSKPGNEKKKEDFELKEVVHCRLAMLAFSGMVTQAVLYNSGFPYTG
;
A
#
# COMPACT_ATOMS: atom_id res chain seq x y z
N MET A 1 -28.40 3.61 43.16
CA MET A 1 -27.20 4.46 43.18
C MET A 1 -25.94 3.60 43.03
N VAL A 2 -25.72 2.97 41.91
CA VAL A 2 -24.45 2.29 41.57
C VAL A 2 -24.41 2.30 40.06
N ASN A 3 -23.49 2.99 39.43
CA ASN A 3 -22.99 2.81 38.04
C ASN A 3 -22.53 4.11 37.32
N THR A 4 -22.25 5.19 38.04
CA THR A 4 -21.70 6.41 37.43
C THR A 4 -20.16 6.52 37.50
N VAL A 5 -19.49 5.61 38.20
CA VAL A 5 -18.04 5.71 38.42
C VAL A 5 -17.20 5.04 37.34
N ASN A 6 -17.76 4.07 36.61
CA ASN A 6 -16.99 3.33 35.56
C ASN A 6 -16.93 4.03 34.20
N SER A 7 -17.84 4.97 33.90
CA SER A 7 -17.81 5.69 32.62
C SER A 7 -16.74 6.79 32.55
N LEU A 8 -16.31 7.33 33.68
CA LEU A 8 -15.26 8.35 33.74
C LEU A 8 -13.85 7.75 33.61
N ALA A 9 -13.64 6.51 34.01
CA ALA A 9 -12.34 5.85 33.94
C ALA A 9 -11.95 5.46 32.48
N VAL A 10 -12.93 5.12 31.68
CA VAL A 10 -12.68 4.76 30.25
C VAL A 10 -12.38 5.99 29.39
N ALA A 11 -13.01 7.12 29.68
CA ALA A 11 -12.76 8.38 28.99
C ALA A 11 -11.37 8.97 29.30
N ALA A 12 -10.88 8.79 30.54
CA ALA A 12 -9.55 9.25 30.95
C ALA A 12 -8.40 8.44 30.32
N ALA A 13 -8.62 7.15 30.03
CA ALA A 13 -7.62 6.30 29.38
C ALA A 13 -7.40 6.63 27.88
N CYS A 14 -8.43 7.12 27.19
CA CYS A 14 -8.31 7.53 25.78
C CYS A 14 -7.56 8.86 25.60
N CYS A 15 -7.64 9.77 26.58
CA CYS A 15 -6.93 11.06 26.48
C CYS A 15 -5.45 11.01 26.89
N ALA A 16 -5.03 9.97 27.62
CA ALA A 16 -3.64 9.83 28.06
C ALA A 16 -2.70 9.30 26.97
N SER A 17 -3.22 8.72 25.89
CA SER A 17 -2.40 8.17 24.79
C SER A 17 -2.00 9.19 23.72
N ALA A 18 -2.55 10.41 23.75
CA ALA A 18 -2.25 11.46 22.76
C ALA A 18 -1.01 12.31 23.09
N SER A 19 -0.43 12.19 24.29
CA SER A 19 0.73 13.00 24.72
C SER A 19 2.09 12.31 24.61
N ALA A 20 2.16 11.08 24.08
CA ALA A 20 3.42 10.32 23.94
C ALA A 20 4.13 10.51 22.58
N PHE A 21 3.70 11.45 21.74
CA PHE A 21 4.36 11.71 20.46
C PHE A 21 5.28 12.94 20.51
N VAL A 22 6.08 13.04 21.57
CA VAL A 22 7.30 13.87 21.55
C VAL A 22 8.47 12.90 21.54
N ALA A 23 8.96 12.59 20.35
CA ALA A 23 10.16 11.79 20.17
C ALA A 23 11.35 12.48 20.83
N PRO A 24 12.14 11.80 21.70
CA PRO A 24 13.44 12.29 22.05
C PRO A 24 14.31 12.22 20.79
N THR A 25 14.85 13.34 20.36
CA THR A 25 15.90 13.43 19.34
C THR A 25 17.16 12.74 19.85
N THR A 26 17.19 11.41 19.82
CA THR A 26 18.43 10.67 19.88
C THR A 26 19.00 10.68 18.48
N GLN A 27 19.97 11.56 18.26
CA GLN A 27 20.82 11.49 17.06
C GLN A 27 21.48 10.11 17.06
N LEU A 28 21.02 9.22 16.19
CA LEU A 28 21.76 8.03 15.82
C LEU A 28 23.05 8.50 15.14
N VAL A 29 24.11 8.56 15.92
CA VAL A 29 25.48 8.70 15.40
C VAL A 29 25.75 7.48 14.52
N ARG A 30 25.55 7.66 13.23
CA ARG A 30 25.93 6.68 12.22
C ARG A 30 27.45 6.51 12.29
N PRO A 31 28.01 5.31 12.54
CA PRO A 31 29.44 5.14 12.51
C PRO A 31 29.96 5.53 11.12
N ALA A 32 30.96 6.42 11.12
CA ALA A 32 31.65 6.82 9.90
C ALA A 32 32.26 5.58 9.23
N GLN A 33 31.76 5.23 8.06
CA GLN A 33 32.41 4.21 7.23
C GLN A 33 33.77 4.77 6.74
N PRO A 34 34.83 3.99 6.79
CA PRO A 34 36.12 4.40 6.27
C PRO A 34 36.01 4.63 4.76
N SER A 35 36.38 5.82 4.33
CA SER A 35 36.52 6.18 2.93
C SER A 35 37.72 5.44 2.32
N SER A 36 37.51 4.23 1.82
CA SER A 36 38.44 3.63 0.87
C SER A 36 38.17 4.28 -0.49
N GLY A 37 39.10 5.14 -0.88
CA GLY A 37 39.09 5.81 -2.19
C GLY A 37 39.31 4.82 -3.34
N MET A 38 38.27 4.09 -3.70
CA MET A 38 38.07 3.55 -5.03
C MET A 38 37.03 4.44 -5.70
N THR A 39 37.40 5.12 -6.76
CA THR A 39 36.47 5.70 -7.70
C THR A 39 35.67 4.58 -8.36
N MET A 40 34.72 3.99 -7.63
CA MET A 40 33.73 3.13 -8.22
C MET A 40 32.90 4.00 -9.14
N GLN A 41 33.03 3.79 -10.45
CA GLN A 41 32.04 4.28 -11.41
C GLN A 41 30.67 3.84 -10.87
N ALA A 42 29.85 4.81 -10.45
CA ALA A 42 28.54 4.51 -9.88
C ALA A 42 27.78 3.62 -10.87
N ALA A 43 27.35 2.45 -10.41
CA ALA A 43 26.59 1.54 -11.25
C ALA A 43 25.40 2.29 -11.84
N LYS A 44 25.16 2.16 -13.14
CA LYS A 44 24.05 2.81 -13.81
C LYS A 44 22.76 2.03 -13.52
N SER A 45 21.66 2.76 -13.33
CA SER A 45 20.35 2.16 -13.18
C SER A 45 19.97 1.36 -14.43
N LYS A 46 19.39 0.17 -14.25
CA LYS A 46 18.88 -0.67 -15.34
C LYS A 46 17.72 -0.02 -16.08
N SER A 47 16.88 0.74 -15.38
CA SER A 47 15.70 1.41 -15.94
C SER A 47 16.06 2.75 -16.58
N LEU A 48 17.06 3.47 -16.04
CA LEU A 48 17.48 4.79 -16.48
C LEU A 48 18.99 4.82 -16.71
N PRO A 49 19.48 4.37 -17.88
CA PRO A 49 20.92 4.21 -18.17
C PRO A 49 21.74 5.52 -18.09
N PHE A 50 21.07 6.66 -18.10
CA PHE A 50 21.69 8.01 -18.00
C PHE A 50 21.82 8.50 -16.56
N MET A 51 21.17 7.81 -15.57
CA MET A 51 21.23 8.16 -14.17
C MET A 51 22.03 7.11 -13.36
N PRO A 52 22.73 7.55 -12.29
CA PRO A 52 23.35 6.62 -11.36
C PRO A 52 22.28 5.81 -10.63
N GLN A 53 22.60 4.56 -10.29
CA GLN A 53 21.71 3.73 -9.48
C GLN A 53 21.61 4.31 -8.06
N PRO A 54 20.40 4.48 -7.50
CA PRO A 54 20.23 4.86 -6.10
C PRO A 54 20.86 3.84 -5.17
N ALA A 55 21.56 4.31 -4.14
CA ALA A 55 22.28 3.43 -3.20
C ALA A 55 21.38 2.47 -2.40
N THR A 56 20.11 2.83 -2.26
CA THR A 56 19.09 2.06 -1.54
C THR A 56 18.41 0.99 -2.40
N LEU A 57 18.57 1.06 -3.73
CA LEU A 57 18.00 0.13 -4.70
C LEU A 57 19.12 -0.77 -5.24
N ASP A 58 19.48 -1.78 -4.47
CA ASP A 58 20.58 -2.70 -4.75
C ASP A 58 20.18 -3.94 -5.56
N GLY A 59 18.88 -4.08 -5.87
CA GLY A 59 18.30 -5.23 -6.55
C GLY A 59 17.93 -6.39 -5.63
N SER A 60 17.98 -6.21 -4.31
CA SER A 60 17.61 -7.25 -3.33
C SER A 60 16.11 -7.51 -3.27
N MET A 61 15.30 -6.50 -3.61
CA MET A 61 13.84 -6.60 -3.57
C MET A 61 13.27 -7.09 -4.90
N ALA A 62 12.20 -7.88 -4.84
CA ALA A 62 11.47 -8.33 -6.01
C ALA A 62 11.04 -7.15 -6.90
N GLY A 63 11.35 -7.21 -8.20
CA GLY A 63 11.00 -6.17 -9.16
C GLY A 63 11.75 -4.85 -9.02
N ASP A 64 12.87 -4.83 -8.31
CA ASP A 64 13.79 -3.68 -8.26
C ASP A 64 14.59 -3.58 -9.57
N VAL A 65 14.40 -2.48 -10.26
CA VAL A 65 15.10 -2.12 -11.51
C VAL A 65 15.90 -0.82 -11.35
N GLY A 66 16.07 -0.33 -10.14
CA GLY A 66 16.78 0.91 -9.86
C GLY A 66 16.06 2.16 -10.37
N PHE A 67 14.72 2.17 -10.38
CA PHE A 67 13.91 3.31 -10.83
C PHE A 67 13.55 4.23 -9.67
N ASP A 68 14.28 5.30 -9.50
CA ASP A 68 13.98 6.37 -8.56
C ASP A 68 14.47 7.74 -9.09
N PRO A 69 13.78 8.32 -10.09
CA PRO A 69 14.20 9.58 -10.71
C PRO A 69 14.11 10.78 -9.78
N VAL A 70 13.27 10.72 -8.74
CA VAL A 70 13.05 11.83 -7.80
C VAL A 70 13.91 11.67 -6.53
N GLY A 71 14.41 10.46 -6.25
CA GLY A 71 15.23 10.19 -5.09
C GLY A 71 14.45 9.97 -3.80
N PHE A 72 13.19 9.50 -3.88
CA PHE A 72 12.37 9.23 -2.70
C PHE A 72 13.01 8.23 -1.75
N SER A 73 13.72 7.24 -2.27
CA SER A 73 14.40 6.23 -1.49
C SER A 73 15.54 6.77 -0.61
N SER A 74 15.99 8.01 -0.86
CA SER A 74 17.00 8.68 -0.03
C SER A 74 16.40 9.36 1.22
N TRP A 75 15.10 9.66 1.21
CA TRP A 75 14.42 10.42 2.26
C TRP A 75 13.49 9.54 3.11
N ILE A 76 12.93 8.50 2.50
CA ILE A 76 11.96 7.62 3.11
C ILE A 76 12.54 6.21 3.18
N PRO A 77 12.37 5.48 4.31
CA PRO A 77 12.82 4.09 4.40
C PRO A 77 12.24 3.24 3.27
N ILE A 78 13.11 2.44 2.63
CA ILE A 78 12.72 1.64 1.47
C ILE A 78 11.64 0.60 1.81
N ASP A 79 11.66 0.06 3.04
CA ASP A 79 10.65 -0.88 3.51
C ASP A 79 9.26 -0.24 3.58
N PHE A 80 9.17 1.03 4.01
CA PHE A 80 7.92 1.77 3.99
C PHE A 80 7.42 2.02 2.58
N LEU A 81 8.32 2.40 1.66
CA LEU A 81 7.96 2.61 0.26
C LEU A 81 7.44 1.32 -0.39
N ARG A 82 8.07 0.19 -0.08
CA ARG A 82 7.64 -1.13 -0.58
C ARG A 82 6.28 -1.53 0.01
N GLU A 83 6.07 -1.33 1.30
CA GLU A 83 4.78 -1.58 1.95
C GLU A 83 3.66 -0.73 1.30
N ALA A 84 3.93 0.55 1.06
CA ALA A 84 2.99 1.45 0.40
C ALA A 84 2.70 1.00 -1.05
N GLU A 85 3.72 0.62 -1.82
CA GLU A 85 3.56 0.11 -3.19
C GLU A 85 2.67 -1.14 -3.23
N LEU A 86 2.93 -2.11 -2.37
CA LEU A 86 2.15 -3.35 -2.30
C LEU A 86 0.71 -3.09 -1.85
N LYS A 87 0.51 -2.26 -0.84
CA LYS A 87 -0.84 -1.90 -0.35
C LYS A 87 -1.66 -1.20 -1.43
N HIS A 88 -1.10 -0.17 -2.08
CA HIS A 88 -1.76 0.50 -3.20
C HIS A 88 -2.05 -0.46 -4.35
N GLY A 89 -1.11 -1.31 -4.71
CA GLY A 89 -1.28 -2.27 -5.78
C GLY A 89 -2.38 -3.30 -5.50
N ARG A 90 -2.44 -3.86 -4.31
CA ARG A 90 -3.49 -4.81 -3.89
C ARG A 90 -4.87 -4.17 -3.94
N ILE A 91 -5.01 -2.94 -3.46
CA ILE A 91 -6.27 -2.18 -3.54
C ILE A 91 -6.64 -1.91 -4.99
N CYS A 92 -5.69 -1.50 -5.84
CA CYS A 92 -5.94 -1.25 -7.25
C CYS A 92 -6.34 -2.51 -8.02
N GLN A 93 -5.78 -3.68 -7.71
CA GLN A 93 -6.21 -4.96 -8.31
C GLN A 93 -7.69 -5.23 -8.05
N LEU A 94 -8.15 -5.07 -6.81
CA LEU A 94 -9.56 -5.20 -6.45
C LEU A 94 -10.42 -4.12 -7.10
N ALA A 95 -9.91 -2.89 -7.17
CA ALA A 95 -10.62 -1.76 -7.76
C ALA A 95 -10.84 -1.94 -9.27
N VAL A 96 -9.84 -2.42 -10.01
CA VAL A 96 -9.97 -2.73 -11.46
C VAL A 96 -11.07 -3.75 -11.69
N VAL A 97 -11.06 -4.84 -10.92
CA VAL A 97 -12.07 -5.90 -11.05
C VAL A 97 -13.45 -5.36 -10.68
N GLY A 98 -13.56 -4.64 -9.57
CA GLY A 98 -14.84 -4.09 -9.11
C GLY A 98 -15.44 -3.07 -10.09
N PHE A 99 -14.60 -2.17 -10.61
CA PHE A 99 -15.02 -1.14 -11.55
C PHE A 99 -15.54 -1.73 -12.87
N ALA A 100 -14.79 -2.70 -13.43
CA ALA A 100 -15.20 -3.41 -14.63
C ALA A 100 -16.44 -4.28 -14.40
N ALA A 101 -16.53 -4.98 -13.25
CA ALA A 101 -17.68 -5.83 -12.93
C ALA A 101 -18.98 -5.03 -12.85
N THR A 102 -18.95 -3.85 -12.27
CA THR A 102 -20.11 -2.95 -12.20
C THR A 102 -20.60 -2.58 -13.60
N ASP A 103 -19.74 -2.20 -14.52
CA ASP A 103 -20.14 -1.83 -15.88
C ASP A 103 -20.56 -3.03 -16.74
N LEU A 104 -20.09 -4.23 -16.42
CA LEU A 104 -20.52 -5.49 -17.04
C LEU A 104 -21.88 -5.99 -16.50
N GLY A 105 -22.49 -5.26 -15.58
CA GLY A 105 -23.82 -5.59 -15.04
C GLY A 105 -23.79 -6.58 -13.87
N LEU A 106 -22.64 -6.83 -13.26
CA LEU A 106 -22.53 -7.62 -12.04
C LEU A 106 -22.81 -6.72 -10.83
N HIS A 107 -24.08 -6.56 -10.52
CA HIS A 107 -24.54 -5.75 -9.39
C HIS A 107 -25.01 -6.63 -8.23
N LEU A 108 -24.91 -6.09 -7.01
CA LEU A 108 -25.61 -6.64 -5.86
C LEU A 108 -27.13 -6.55 -6.05
N PRO A 109 -27.93 -7.45 -5.46
CA PRO A 109 -29.38 -7.36 -5.53
C PRO A 109 -29.87 -6.07 -4.86
N GLY A 110 -30.74 -5.34 -5.58
CA GLY A 110 -31.29 -4.04 -5.17
C GLY A 110 -31.24 -3.03 -6.31
N ALA A 111 -32.31 -2.25 -6.49
CA ALA A 111 -32.37 -1.25 -7.54
C ALA A 111 -31.36 -0.13 -7.37
N GLU A 112 -30.96 0.15 -6.13
CA GLU A 112 -29.95 1.12 -5.75
C GLU A 112 -28.54 0.76 -6.21
N HIS A 113 -28.28 -0.51 -6.51
CA HIS A 113 -26.98 -0.98 -7.00
C HIS A 113 -26.88 -1.04 -8.52
N ALA A 114 -28.00 -0.86 -9.24
CA ALA A 114 -28.05 -0.92 -10.71
C ALA A 114 -27.61 0.42 -11.34
N VAL A 115 -26.40 0.85 -11.02
CA VAL A 115 -25.80 2.12 -11.49
C VAL A 115 -24.49 1.84 -12.19
N SER A 116 -24.06 2.77 -13.06
CA SER A 116 -22.73 2.69 -13.69
C SER A 116 -21.60 2.87 -12.68
N SER A 117 -20.41 2.39 -13.02
CA SER A 117 -19.21 2.52 -12.18
C SER A 117 -18.92 3.97 -11.78
N ILE A 118 -19.17 4.94 -12.68
CA ILE A 118 -18.97 6.37 -12.44
C ILE A 118 -19.92 6.89 -11.35
N ALA A 119 -21.18 6.49 -11.40
CA ALA A 119 -22.22 6.95 -10.48
C ALA A 119 -22.26 6.14 -9.17
N ALA A 120 -21.59 5.00 -9.11
CA ALA A 120 -21.65 4.07 -7.98
C ALA A 120 -21.19 4.69 -6.65
N HIS A 121 -20.17 5.56 -6.69
CA HIS A 121 -19.70 6.27 -5.51
C HIS A 121 -20.79 7.15 -4.91
N ASP A 122 -21.40 8.01 -5.71
CA ASP A 122 -22.40 8.98 -5.24
C ASP A 122 -23.70 8.28 -4.80
N ALA A 123 -24.09 7.22 -5.49
CA ALA A 123 -25.19 6.37 -5.09
C ALA A 123 -24.93 5.70 -3.72
N ALA A 124 -23.75 5.16 -3.50
CA ALA A 124 -23.37 4.56 -2.23
C ALA A 124 -23.25 5.59 -1.08
N VAL A 125 -22.84 6.82 -1.38
CA VAL A 125 -22.88 7.93 -0.41
C VAL A 125 -24.30 8.27 -0.03
N ALA A 126 -25.22 8.39 -1.00
CA ALA A 126 -26.62 8.72 -0.77
C ALA A 126 -27.37 7.64 0.05
N THR A 127 -27.06 6.37 -0.13
CA THR A 127 -27.64 5.26 0.63
C THR A 127 -27.01 5.06 2.02
N GLY A 128 -25.92 5.77 2.34
CA GLY A 128 -25.19 5.59 3.60
C GLY A 128 -24.28 4.37 3.63
N ALA A 129 -24.11 3.63 2.54
CA ALA A 129 -23.21 2.48 2.45
C ALA A 129 -21.75 2.90 2.51
N MET A 130 -21.38 4.03 1.89
CA MET A 130 -20.00 4.49 1.83
C MET A 130 -19.40 4.83 3.20
N PRO A 131 -20.09 5.56 4.11
CA PRO A 131 -19.60 5.77 5.49
C PRO A 131 -19.39 4.46 6.27
N GLN A 132 -20.24 3.46 6.03
CA GLN A 132 -20.10 2.16 6.68
C GLN A 132 -18.86 1.40 6.16
N ILE A 133 -18.61 1.42 4.85
CA ILE A 133 -17.40 0.88 4.24
C ILE A 133 -16.16 1.59 4.82
N LEU A 134 -16.20 2.93 4.89
CA LEU A 134 -15.11 3.72 5.46
C LEU A 134 -14.81 3.33 6.89
N LEU A 135 -15.82 3.11 7.73
CA LEU A 135 -15.66 2.68 9.12
C LEU A 135 -14.88 1.36 9.22
N TRP A 136 -15.29 0.36 8.44
CA TRP A 136 -14.64 -0.95 8.46
C TRP A 136 -13.22 -0.91 7.89
N VAL A 137 -13.03 -0.22 6.78
CA VAL A 137 -11.70 -0.04 6.18
C VAL A 137 -10.77 0.68 7.15
N SER A 138 -11.25 1.74 7.82
CA SER A 138 -10.46 2.48 8.82
C SER A 138 -10.07 1.60 10.02
N ALA A 139 -10.94 0.71 10.47
CA ALA A 139 -10.63 -0.22 11.55
C ALA A 139 -9.52 -1.21 11.14
N PHE A 140 -9.59 -1.77 9.93
CA PHE A 140 -8.53 -2.63 9.39
C PHE A 140 -7.22 -1.87 9.18
N GLU A 141 -7.28 -0.64 8.68
CA GLU A 141 -6.11 0.20 8.48
C GLU A 141 -5.45 0.59 9.81
N ALA A 142 -6.21 0.84 10.86
CA ALA A 142 -5.66 1.08 12.20
C ALA A 142 -4.84 -0.11 12.70
N ILE A 143 -5.35 -1.35 12.50
CA ILE A 143 -4.63 -2.57 12.88
C ILE A 143 -3.37 -2.74 12.00
N SER A 144 -3.48 -2.55 10.69
CA SER A 144 -2.36 -2.70 9.77
C SER A 144 -1.26 -1.66 10.00
N SER A 145 -1.64 -0.45 10.45
CA SER A 145 -0.69 0.61 10.78
C SER A 145 0.24 0.24 11.94
N VAL A 146 -0.26 -0.51 12.93
CA VAL A 146 0.58 -1.03 14.02
C VAL A 146 1.66 -1.96 13.48
N ALA A 147 1.31 -2.84 12.54
CA ALA A 147 2.28 -3.74 11.91
C ALA A 147 3.35 -2.98 11.09
N VAL A 148 2.97 -1.87 10.45
CA VAL A 148 3.90 -0.99 9.72
C VAL A 148 4.88 -0.32 10.69
N VAL A 149 4.38 0.22 11.81
CA VAL A 149 5.24 0.83 12.85
C VAL A 149 6.24 -0.19 13.39
N GLN A 150 5.78 -1.40 13.74
CA GLN A 150 6.66 -2.48 14.22
C GLN A 150 7.73 -2.86 13.18
N MET A 151 7.38 -2.88 11.89
CA MET A 151 8.34 -3.12 10.81
C MET A 151 9.43 -2.04 10.79
N LEU A 152 9.05 -0.77 10.91
CA LEU A 152 10.00 0.36 10.94
C LEU A 152 10.87 0.39 12.20
N GLU A 153 10.37 -0.15 13.31
CA GLU A 153 11.12 -0.33 14.55
C GLU A 153 12.07 -1.54 14.53
N GLY A 154 12.07 -2.32 13.45
CA GLY A 154 13.01 -3.43 13.25
C GLY A 154 12.50 -4.77 13.78
N SER A 155 11.21 -5.05 13.72
CA SER A 155 10.63 -6.37 14.09
C SER A 155 11.07 -7.52 13.18
N GLY A 156 11.75 -7.22 12.05
CA GLY A 156 12.15 -8.23 11.06
C GLY A 156 11.03 -8.68 10.12
N ARG A 157 9.85 -8.05 10.18
CA ARG A 157 8.76 -8.29 9.24
C ARG A 157 9.14 -7.80 7.85
N ALA A 158 8.96 -8.63 6.84
CA ALA A 158 9.10 -8.21 5.44
C ALA A 158 7.96 -7.28 5.02
N PRO A 159 8.22 -6.25 4.17
CA PRO A 159 7.17 -5.40 3.62
C PRO A 159 6.09 -6.20 2.91
N GLY A 160 4.83 -5.90 3.19
CA GLY A 160 3.67 -6.58 2.60
C GLY A 160 3.31 -7.94 3.21
N ASP A 161 4.11 -8.45 4.15
CA ASP A 161 3.84 -9.73 4.81
C ASP A 161 2.97 -9.54 6.06
N PHE A 162 1.75 -10.01 6.00
CA PHE A 162 0.80 -10.06 7.13
C PHE A 162 0.63 -11.48 7.69
N GLY A 163 1.46 -12.45 7.25
CA GLY A 163 1.37 -13.85 7.68
C GLY A 163 0.12 -14.57 7.17
N PHE A 164 -0.58 -14.02 6.19
CA PHE A 164 -1.79 -14.61 5.62
C PHE A 164 -1.46 -15.47 4.40
N ASP A 165 -1.19 -16.76 4.64
CA ASP A 165 -0.93 -17.73 3.57
C ASP A 165 -1.76 -19.02 3.78
N PRO A 166 -3.08 -19.00 3.48
CA PRO A 166 -3.97 -20.13 3.68
C PRO A 166 -3.61 -21.35 2.83
N TYR A 167 -2.98 -21.13 1.67
CA TYR A 167 -2.56 -22.21 0.76
C TYR A 167 -1.12 -22.66 0.96
N ASN A 168 -0.40 -22.03 1.90
CA ASN A 168 1.00 -22.33 2.19
C ASN A 168 1.91 -22.29 0.95
N LEU A 169 1.76 -21.27 0.13
CA LEU A 169 2.55 -21.06 -1.08
C LEU A 169 4.00 -20.63 -0.77
N SER A 170 4.19 -19.98 0.37
CA SER A 170 5.49 -19.49 0.87
C SER A 170 6.20 -20.46 1.82
N LYS A 171 5.90 -21.76 1.76
CA LYS A 171 6.53 -22.76 2.65
C LYS A 171 8.05 -22.76 2.54
N PRO A 172 8.78 -22.94 3.66
CA PRO A 172 10.22 -23.13 3.64
C PRO A 172 10.59 -24.35 2.78
N GLY A 173 11.59 -24.18 1.92
CA GLY A 173 12.03 -25.18 0.94
C GLY A 173 11.65 -24.88 -0.52
N ASN A 174 10.89 -23.82 -0.78
CA ASN A 174 10.49 -23.39 -2.11
C ASN A 174 10.87 -21.91 -2.37
N GLU A 175 12.04 -21.47 -1.93
CA GLU A 175 12.50 -20.07 -2.00
C GLU A 175 12.37 -19.47 -3.41
N LYS A 176 12.79 -20.21 -4.45
CA LYS A 176 12.66 -19.76 -5.85
C LYS A 176 11.21 -19.50 -6.29
N LYS A 177 10.27 -20.31 -5.79
CA LYS A 177 8.84 -20.09 -6.09
C LYS A 177 8.30 -18.88 -5.32
N LYS A 178 8.77 -18.66 -4.10
CA LYS A 178 8.41 -17.48 -3.31
C LYS A 178 8.86 -16.21 -4.01
N GLU A 179 10.12 -16.13 -4.40
CA GLU A 179 10.68 -15.00 -5.17
C GLU A 179 9.90 -14.75 -6.47
N ASP A 180 9.52 -15.80 -7.20
CA ASP A 180 8.74 -15.71 -8.43
C ASP A 180 7.31 -15.18 -8.16
N PHE A 181 6.67 -15.60 -7.07
CA PHE A 181 5.35 -15.08 -6.68
C PHE A 181 5.41 -13.63 -6.22
N GLU A 182 6.42 -13.26 -5.45
CA GLU A 182 6.66 -11.86 -5.03
C GLU A 182 6.88 -10.96 -6.25
N LEU A 183 7.68 -11.42 -7.22
CA LEU A 183 7.87 -10.68 -8.47
C LEU A 183 6.57 -10.52 -9.25
N LYS A 184 5.79 -11.59 -9.38
CA LYS A 184 4.49 -11.55 -10.06
C LYS A 184 3.53 -10.60 -9.36
N GLU A 185 3.49 -10.63 -8.03
CA GLU A 185 2.66 -9.72 -7.24
C GLU A 185 3.00 -8.26 -7.54
N VAL A 186 4.27 -7.87 -7.42
CA VAL A 186 4.72 -6.49 -7.68
C VAL A 186 4.39 -6.04 -9.11
N VAL A 187 4.63 -6.90 -10.11
CA VAL A 187 4.33 -6.57 -11.50
C VAL A 187 2.83 -6.36 -11.73
N HIS A 188 1.98 -7.23 -11.18
CA HIS A 188 0.53 -7.07 -11.27
C HIS A 188 0.04 -5.85 -10.48
N CYS A 189 0.61 -5.56 -9.33
CA CYS A 189 0.33 -4.35 -8.56
C CYS A 189 0.59 -3.08 -9.37
N ARG A 190 1.76 -2.99 -10.00
CA ARG A 190 2.13 -1.84 -10.84
C ARG A 190 1.19 -1.68 -12.03
N LEU A 191 0.90 -2.79 -12.72
CA LEU A 191 -0.04 -2.77 -13.84
C LEU A 191 -1.45 -2.33 -13.39
N ALA A 192 -1.93 -2.83 -12.26
CA ALA A 192 -3.26 -2.48 -11.74
C ALA A 192 -3.38 -1.00 -11.35
N MET A 193 -2.33 -0.41 -10.76
CA MET A 193 -2.33 1.02 -10.45
C MET A 193 -2.46 1.88 -11.72
N LEU A 194 -1.73 1.54 -12.78
CA LEU A 194 -1.84 2.22 -14.07
C LEU A 194 -3.19 1.98 -14.74
N ALA A 195 -3.68 0.73 -14.71
CA ALA A 195 -4.96 0.37 -15.30
C ALA A 195 -6.12 1.10 -14.63
N PHE A 196 -6.18 1.10 -13.29
CA PHE A 196 -7.25 1.76 -12.55
C PHE A 196 -7.28 3.27 -12.80
N SER A 197 -6.13 3.93 -12.75
CA SER A 197 -6.05 5.36 -13.05
C SER A 197 -6.52 5.68 -14.48
N GLY A 198 -6.14 4.85 -15.45
CA GLY A 198 -6.60 4.98 -16.85
C GLY A 198 -8.10 4.77 -16.98
N MET A 199 -8.64 3.70 -16.38
CA MET A 199 -10.08 3.38 -16.44
C MET A 199 -10.94 4.52 -15.88
N VAL A 200 -10.63 5.01 -14.67
CA VAL A 200 -11.37 6.10 -14.04
C VAL A 200 -11.29 7.37 -14.88
N THR A 201 -10.10 7.74 -15.34
CA THR A 201 -9.90 8.95 -16.14
C THR A 201 -10.70 8.88 -17.45
N GLN A 202 -10.63 7.76 -18.17
CA GLN A 202 -11.33 7.57 -19.43
C GLN A 202 -12.84 7.50 -19.23
N ALA A 203 -13.32 6.78 -18.21
CA ALA A 203 -14.73 6.70 -17.87
C ALA A 203 -15.33 8.10 -17.62
N VAL A 204 -14.65 8.93 -16.84
CA VAL A 204 -15.12 10.29 -16.55
C VAL A 204 -15.05 11.21 -17.76
N LEU A 205 -13.97 11.17 -18.54
CA LEU A 205 -13.80 12.05 -19.71
C LEU A 205 -14.79 11.73 -20.84
N TYR A 206 -15.02 10.44 -21.09
CA TYR A 206 -15.91 10.01 -22.18
C TYR A 206 -17.33 9.68 -21.71
N ASN A 207 -17.56 9.71 -20.40
CA ASN A 207 -18.84 9.29 -19.79
C ASN A 207 -19.32 7.92 -20.32
N SER A 208 -18.37 6.99 -20.51
CA SER A 208 -18.61 5.67 -21.09
C SER A 208 -18.26 4.57 -20.11
N GLY A 209 -19.06 3.49 -20.11
CA GLY A 209 -18.73 2.26 -19.40
C GLY A 209 -17.66 1.43 -20.11
N PHE A 210 -17.42 0.21 -19.62
CA PHE A 210 -16.46 -0.73 -20.23
C PHE A 210 -16.77 -0.93 -21.74
N PRO A 211 -15.78 -0.82 -22.66
CA PRO A 211 -14.31 -0.81 -22.47
C PRO A 211 -13.65 0.59 -22.29
N TYR A 212 -14.39 1.62 -21.93
CA TYR A 212 -13.89 2.99 -21.66
C TYR A 212 -13.26 3.72 -22.86
N THR A 213 -13.59 3.29 -24.05
CA THR A 213 -13.17 3.92 -25.31
C THR A 213 -14.29 4.81 -25.80
N GLY A 214 -13.99 6.09 -26.05
CA GLY A 214 -14.94 7.05 -26.60
C GLY A 214 -15.25 6.79 -28.06
#